data_70396958c916a82edf51d4eff5323cde
#
_entry.id   70396958c916a82edf51d4eff5323cde
#
_cell.length_a   1.000
_cell.length_b   1.000
_cell.length_c   1.000
_cell.angle_alpha   90.00
_cell.angle_beta   90.00
_cell.angle_gamma   90.00
#
_symmetry.space_group_name_H-M   'P 1'
#
loop_
_entity.id
_entity.type
_entity.pdbx_description
1 polymer ?
#
loop_
_entity_poly.entity_id
_entity_poly.type
_entity_poly.pdbx_seq_one_letter_code
_entity_poly.pdbx_strand_id
1 'polypeptide(L)'
;MHKSVAPAPSILLLGFMASLPGFGVDMALPALADTAASLGASAHGASLAISSYMASFGIAPLVYGPISDRYGRKPIILIGCVVFILASIGCALAPSLPILLGCRVIAGLGAAAMALAMAMARDVYDDSVFRQKLSTIVVAIYVSPIAAPIAGAAVLALAGWRTIYVGLATLGMLLLVGVWLGLHEGSKSRQPGRLRILAMIKDYGRVLSHPACRSYLLASATSFGAVGAYATGSALFFIKAAGMSPNQFSLIFGLTSLASAAGAVLDSRLAAQGIASLYTVAGGLAIVVLGSTILTAMTLAGWTPIAVTVSLFVAMTFSVGGAGPGIMQGSMQQLPELSGTISAAGNCLAMVMGSLSSGLAAIFFDGRTLLSTTVAMLLCSTLALLSFLAAARGTTKPCSVPS
;
A
#
# COMPACT_ATOMS: atom_id res chain seq x y z
N MET A 1 -17.61 37.20 20.10
CA MET A 1 -18.08 35.82 19.97
C MET A 1 -16.85 34.91 19.81
N HIS A 2 -16.42 34.28 20.89
CA HIS A 2 -15.37 33.25 20.81
C HIS A 2 -15.93 32.08 19.99
N LYS A 3 -15.40 31.85 18.76
CA LYS A 3 -15.58 30.58 18.08
C LYS A 3 -14.89 29.53 18.98
N SER A 4 -15.68 28.68 19.63
CA SER A 4 -15.13 27.49 20.29
C SER A 4 -14.39 26.68 19.22
N VAL A 5 -13.06 26.72 19.29
CA VAL A 5 -12.21 25.88 18.44
C VAL A 5 -12.51 24.46 18.89
N ALA A 6 -13.19 23.71 18.03
CA ALA A 6 -13.43 22.28 18.29
C ALA A 6 -12.09 21.58 18.57
N PRO A 7 -12.01 20.70 19.58
CA PRO A 7 -10.77 20.02 19.90
C PRO A 7 -10.23 19.28 18.68
N ALA A 8 -8.94 19.43 18.42
CA ALA A 8 -8.27 18.71 17.32
C ALA A 8 -8.44 17.20 17.51
N PRO A 9 -8.72 16.41 16.44
CA PRO A 9 -8.85 14.97 16.55
C PRO A 9 -7.58 14.36 17.13
N SER A 10 -7.73 13.25 17.88
CA SER A 10 -6.57 12.54 18.39
C SER A 10 -5.70 12.07 17.24
N ILE A 11 -4.39 12.31 17.33
CA ILE A 11 -3.41 11.83 16.33
C ILE A 11 -3.42 10.30 16.23
N LEU A 12 -3.73 9.62 17.34
CA LEU A 12 -3.87 8.16 17.36
C LEU A 12 -5.06 7.70 16.53
N LEU A 13 -6.17 8.44 16.55
CA LEU A 13 -7.34 8.15 15.70
C LEU A 13 -6.96 8.26 14.20
N LEU A 14 -6.25 9.33 13.83
CA LEU A 14 -5.79 9.51 12.45
C LEU A 14 -4.76 8.45 12.02
N GLY A 15 -3.86 8.06 12.93
CA GLY A 15 -2.92 6.96 12.72
C GLY A 15 -3.62 5.62 12.53
N PHE A 16 -4.59 5.30 13.39
CA PHE A 16 -5.40 4.09 13.27
C PHE A 16 -6.21 4.08 11.97
N MET A 17 -6.81 5.23 11.61
CA MET A 17 -7.52 5.39 10.34
C MET A 17 -6.60 5.12 9.13
N ALA A 18 -5.38 5.65 9.15
CA ALA A 18 -4.42 5.47 8.07
C ALA A 18 -3.87 4.03 7.96
N SER A 19 -3.81 3.29 9.08
CA SER A 19 -3.27 1.92 9.13
C SER A 19 -4.30 0.83 8.79
N LEU A 20 -5.61 1.08 9.03
CA LEU A 20 -6.66 0.06 8.86
C LEU A 20 -6.73 -0.55 7.44
N PRO A 21 -6.52 0.18 6.33
CA PRO A 21 -6.45 -0.43 5.00
C PRO A 21 -5.37 -1.50 4.87
N GLY A 22 -4.21 -1.31 5.50
CA GLY A 22 -3.13 -2.30 5.55
C GLY A 22 -3.54 -3.56 6.32
N PHE A 23 -4.24 -3.42 7.46
CA PHE A 23 -4.83 -4.57 8.15
C PHE A 23 -5.77 -5.37 7.23
N GLY A 24 -6.54 -4.68 6.39
CA GLY A 24 -7.43 -5.32 5.42
C GLY A 24 -6.70 -6.18 4.39
N VAL A 25 -5.45 -5.89 4.06
CA VAL A 25 -4.59 -6.71 3.17
C VAL A 25 -3.89 -7.80 3.97
N ASP A 26 -3.14 -7.41 4.99
CA ASP A 26 -2.07 -8.22 5.57
C ASP A 26 -2.58 -9.27 6.56
N MET A 27 -3.72 -9.04 7.24
CA MET A 27 -4.33 -10.05 8.12
C MET A 27 -4.79 -11.30 7.39
N ALA A 28 -5.14 -11.19 6.09
CA ALA A 28 -5.63 -12.31 5.29
C ALA A 28 -4.49 -13.15 4.68
N LEU A 29 -3.25 -12.65 4.64
CA LEU A 29 -2.11 -13.34 4.02
C LEU A 29 -1.85 -14.73 4.62
N PRO A 30 -1.76 -14.93 5.94
CA PRO A 30 -1.51 -16.23 6.54
C PRO A 30 -2.67 -17.22 6.35
N ALA A 31 -3.87 -16.74 6.02
CA ALA A 31 -5.08 -17.55 5.88
C ALA A 31 -5.39 -17.97 4.43
N LEU A 32 -4.55 -17.64 3.45
CA LEU A 32 -4.83 -17.93 2.03
C LEU A 32 -5.04 -19.41 1.74
N ALA A 33 -4.22 -20.28 2.33
CA ALA A 33 -4.32 -21.73 2.13
C ALA A 33 -5.64 -22.30 2.71
N ASP A 34 -6.00 -21.88 3.92
CA ASP A 34 -7.22 -22.34 4.61
C ASP A 34 -8.48 -21.79 3.94
N THR A 35 -8.45 -20.54 3.46
CA THR A 35 -9.53 -19.95 2.67
C THR A 35 -9.75 -20.74 1.39
N ALA A 36 -8.68 -21.08 0.66
CA ALA A 36 -8.76 -21.89 -0.55
C ALA A 36 -9.37 -23.26 -0.27
N ALA A 37 -8.87 -23.98 0.73
CA ALA A 37 -9.36 -25.31 1.10
C ALA A 37 -10.84 -25.27 1.53
N SER A 38 -11.22 -24.30 2.35
CA SER A 38 -12.59 -24.15 2.86
C SER A 38 -13.64 -23.85 1.78
N LEU A 39 -13.26 -23.11 0.74
CA LEU A 39 -14.14 -22.72 -0.36
C LEU A 39 -14.04 -23.64 -1.59
N GLY A 40 -13.29 -24.74 -1.49
CA GLY A 40 -13.04 -25.64 -2.63
C GLY A 40 -12.35 -24.94 -3.80
N ALA A 41 -11.56 -23.91 -3.51
CA ALA A 41 -10.90 -23.08 -4.51
C ALA A 41 -9.41 -23.41 -4.61
N SER A 42 -8.79 -23.02 -5.73
CA SER A 42 -7.34 -23.07 -5.83
C SER A 42 -6.68 -22.01 -4.95
N ALA A 43 -5.42 -22.21 -4.59
CA ALA A 43 -4.63 -21.19 -3.86
C ALA A 43 -4.54 -19.87 -4.65
N HIS A 44 -4.47 -19.96 -5.98
CA HIS A 44 -4.57 -18.83 -6.88
C HIS A 44 -5.92 -18.09 -6.71
N GLY A 45 -7.04 -18.81 -6.72
CA GLY A 45 -8.36 -18.21 -6.54
C GLY A 45 -8.47 -17.43 -5.22
N ALA A 46 -7.98 -18.02 -4.11
CA ALA A 46 -8.01 -17.35 -2.81
C ALA A 46 -7.12 -16.07 -2.76
N SER A 47 -5.98 -16.09 -3.45
CA SER A 47 -5.09 -14.90 -3.49
C SER A 47 -5.70 -13.71 -4.26
N LEU A 48 -6.65 -13.97 -5.19
CA LEU A 48 -7.41 -12.91 -5.85
C LEU A 48 -8.23 -12.08 -4.85
N ALA A 49 -8.53 -12.59 -3.66
CA ALA A 49 -9.18 -11.81 -2.61
C ALA A 49 -8.31 -10.65 -2.12
N ILE A 50 -6.99 -10.81 -2.10
CA ILE A 50 -6.05 -9.73 -1.78
C ILE A 50 -5.94 -8.76 -2.95
N SER A 51 -5.71 -9.29 -4.15
CA SER A 51 -5.56 -8.47 -5.36
C SER A 51 -6.80 -7.63 -5.65
N SER A 52 -8.01 -8.19 -5.52
CA SER A 52 -9.27 -7.45 -5.73
C SER A 52 -9.48 -6.31 -4.74
N TYR A 53 -9.12 -6.54 -3.46
CA TYR A 53 -9.15 -5.49 -2.44
C TYR A 53 -8.14 -4.37 -2.75
N MET A 54 -6.89 -4.73 -3.08
CA MET A 54 -5.85 -3.75 -3.41
C MET A 54 -6.21 -2.91 -4.64
N ALA A 55 -6.74 -3.53 -5.69
CA ALA A 55 -7.15 -2.83 -6.90
C ALA A 55 -8.25 -1.79 -6.61
N SER A 56 -9.30 -2.18 -5.90
CA SER A 56 -10.40 -1.28 -5.55
C SER A 56 -9.97 -0.18 -4.57
N PHE A 57 -9.14 -0.52 -3.57
CA PHE A 57 -8.53 0.45 -2.65
C PHE A 57 -7.68 1.48 -3.39
N GLY A 58 -6.91 1.08 -4.41
CA GLY A 58 -6.05 1.98 -5.19
C GLY A 58 -6.83 2.95 -6.08
N ILE A 59 -7.93 2.50 -6.68
CA ILE A 59 -8.72 3.31 -7.63
C ILE A 59 -9.62 4.33 -6.91
N ALA A 60 -10.23 3.96 -5.79
CA ALA A 60 -11.24 4.75 -5.11
C ALA A 60 -10.76 6.15 -4.63
N PRO A 61 -9.51 6.37 -4.17
CA PRO A 61 -9.05 7.71 -3.78
C PRO A 61 -9.07 8.74 -4.90
N LEU A 62 -8.98 8.32 -6.16
CA LEU A 62 -9.13 9.23 -7.32
C LEU A 62 -10.48 9.95 -7.33
N VAL A 63 -11.50 9.32 -6.76
CA VAL A 63 -12.87 9.84 -6.68
C VAL A 63 -13.15 10.45 -5.31
N TYR A 64 -12.65 9.85 -4.22
CA TYR A 64 -12.95 10.29 -2.86
C TYR A 64 -12.32 11.63 -2.51
N GLY A 65 -11.14 11.97 -3.04
CA GLY A 65 -10.53 13.26 -2.83
C GLY A 65 -11.51 14.40 -3.13
N PRO A 66 -11.89 14.57 -4.39
CA PRO A 66 -12.80 15.64 -4.80
C PRO A 66 -14.20 15.60 -4.18
N ILE A 67 -14.74 14.41 -3.95
CA ILE A 67 -16.03 14.27 -3.29
C ILE A 67 -15.93 14.76 -1.85
N SER A 68 -14.85 14.41 -1.14
CA SER A 68 -14.64 14.83 0.24
C SER A 68 -14.37 16.33 0.38
N ASP A 69 -13.71 16.94 -0.60
CA ASP A 69 -13.46 18.39 -0.61
C ASP A 69 -14.78 19.18 -0.78
N ARG A 70 -15.78 18.60 -1.43
CA ARG A 70 -17.10 19.22 -1.62
C ARG A 70 -18.08 18.97 -0.47
N TYR A 71 -18.24 17.70 -0.08
CA TYR A 71 -19.27 17.30 0.89
C TYR A 71 -18.76 17.28 2.33
N GLY A 72 -17.46 17.45 2.51
CA GLY A 72 -16.77 17.33 3.79
C GLY A 72 -16.08 15.98 3.94
N ARG A 73 -14.97 15.96 4.70
CA ARG A 73 -14.18 14.73 4.86
C ARG A 73 -14.86 13.74 5.81
N LYS A 74 -15.40 14.22 6.93
CA LYS A 74 -16.02 13.36 7.95
C LYS A 74 -17.18 12.49 7.41
N PRO A 75 -18.16 13.01 6.64
CA PRO A 75 -19.24 12.20 6.08
C PRO A 75 -18.73 11.08 5.16
N ILE A 76 -17.73 11.37 4.33
CA ILE A 76 -17.16 10.38 3.39
C ILE A 76 -16.42 9.28 4.15
N ILE A 77 -15.67 9.64 5.20
CA ILE A 77 -14.99 8.66 6.06
C ILE A 77 -16.02 7.77 6.77
N LEU A 78 -17.08 8.34 7.33
CA LEU A 78 -18.14 7.57 8.00
C LEU A 78 -18.82 6.58 7.05
N ILE A 79 -19.17 7.02 5.84
CA ILE A 79 -19.75 6.15 4.80
C ILE A 79 -18.74 5.03 4.45
N GLY A 80 -17.47 5.38 4.26
CA GLY A 80 -16.42 4.39 3.99
C GLY A 80 -16.27 3.36 5.10
N CYS A 81 -16.31 3.78 6.37
CA CYS A 81 -16.30 2.86 7.52
C CYS A 81 -17.50 1.90 7.49
N VAL A 82 -18.71 2.40 7.26
CA VAL A 82 -19.92 1.56 7.17
C VAL A 82 -19.80 0.56 6.02
N VAL A 83 -19.38 1.00 4.83
CA VAL A 83 -19.18 0.13 3.68
C VAL A 83 -18.12 -0.95 3.98
N PHE A 84 -17.00 -0.58 4.61
CA PHE A 84 -15.94 -1.50 5.00
C PHE A 84 -16.44 -2.56 6.01
N ILE A 85 -17.22 -2.15 7.02
CA ILE A 85 -17.79 -3.04 8.05
C ILE A 85 -18.74 -4.06 7.39
N LEU A 86 -19.71 -3.58 6.61
CA LEU A 86 -20.70 -4.43 5.96
C LEU A 86 -20.05 -5.41 4.98
N ALA A 87 -19.08 -4.94 4.21
CA ALA A 87 -18.33 -5.79 3.29
C ALA A 87 -17.45 -6.82 4.03
N SER A 88 -16.85 -6.45 5.15
CA SER A 88 -16.08 -7.39 5.98
C SER A 88 -16.96 -8.47 6.59
N ILE A 89 -18.16 -8.12 7.07
CA ILE A 89 -19.18 -9.11 7.50
C ILE A 89 -19.57 -9.99 6.32
N GLY A 90 -19.80 -9.44 5.13
CA GLY A 90 -20.04 -10.20 3.91
C GLY A 90 -18.91 -11.18 3.56
N CYS A 91 -17.65 -10.79 3.75
CA CYS A 91 -16.50 -11.71 3.59
C CYS A 91 -16.53 -12.85 4.60
N ALA A 92 -16.86 -12.58 5.87
CA ALA A 92 -16.95 -13.61 6.91
C ALA A 92 -18.05 -14.64 6.61
N LEU A 93 -19.15 -14.20 6.02
CA LEU A 93 -20.31 -15.02 5.68
C LEU A 93 -20.24 -15.64 4.27
N ALA A 94 -19.19 -15.35 3.49
CA ALA A 94 -19.09 -15.77 2.10
C ALA A 94 -19.12 -17.31 1.94
N PRO A 95 -20.11 -17.88 1.23
CA PRO A 95 -20.21 -19.33 1.00
C PRO A 95 -19.39 -19.80 -0.20
N SER A 96 -18.92 -18.88 -1.03
CA SER A 96 -18.17 -19.18 -2.27
C SER A 96 -17.14 -18.13 -2.57
N LEU A 97 -16.13 -18.49 -3.37
CA LEU A 97 -15.05 -17.58 -3.77
C LEU A 97 -15.57 -16.33 -4.52
N PRO A 98 -16.48 -16.41 -5.51
CA PRO A 98 -16.97 -15.19 -6.19
C PRO A 98 -17.62 -14.18 -5.25
N ILE A 99 -18.38 -14.65 -4.26
CA ILE A 99 -18.99 -13.76 -3.24
C ILE A 99 -17.93 -13.14 -2.36
N LEU A 100 -16.93 -13.92 -1.94
CA LEU A 100 -15.78 -13.39 -1.20
C LEU A 100 -15.08 -12.28 -2.01
N LEU A 101 -14.77 -12.52 -3.29
CA LEU A 101 -14.11 -11.54 -4.16
C LEU A 101 -14.97 -10.27 -4.31
N GLY A 102 -16.26 -10.38 -4.51
CA GLY A 102 -17.17 -9.24 -4.59
C GLY A 102 -17.17 -8.41 -3.31
N CYS A 103 -17.28 -9.09 -2.14
CA CYS A 103 -17.18 -8.42 -0.85
C CYS A 103 -15.80 -7.76 -0.64
N ARG A 104 -14.71 -8.36 -1.09
CA ARG A 104 -13.35 -7.79 -1.01
C ARG A 104 -13.21 -6.53 -1.85
N VAL A 105 -13.80 -6.48 -3.06
CA VAL A 105 -13.86 -5.25 -3.87
C VAL A 105 -14.59 -4.15 -3.10
N ILE A 106 -15.76 -4.43 -2.53
CA ILE A 106 -16.54 -3.46 -1.77
C ILE A 106 -15.79 -3.01 -0.50
N ALA A 107 -15.11 -3.94 0.19
CA ALA A 107 -14.29 -3.63 1.36
C ALA A 107 -13.13 -2.68 0.99
N GLY A 108 -12.47 -2.89 -0.14
CA GLY A 108 -11.40 -2.02 -0.63
C GLY A 108 -11.90 -0.60 -0.96
N LEU A 109 -13.09 -0.49 -1.58
CA LEU A 109 -13.75 0.81 -1.79
C LEU A 109 -14.02 1.51 -0.46
N GLY A 110 -14.56 0.80 0.53
CA GLY A 110 -14.80 1.36 1.87
C GLY A 110 -13.51 1.83 2.55
N ALA A 111 -12.48 0.97 2.55
CA ALA A 111 -11.17 1.27 3.15
C ALA A 111 -10.49 2.50 2.54
N ALA A 112 -10.70 2.76 1.27
CA ALA A 112 -10.08 3.88 0.56
C ALA A 112 -10.49 5.26 1.11
N ALA A 113 -11.67 5.39 1.75
CA ALA A 113 -12.06 6.63 2.42
C ALA A 113 -11.14 6.96 3.61
N MET A 114 -10.48 5.95 4.19
CA MET A 114 -9.55 6.12 5.31
C MET A 114 -8.22 6.74 4.88
N ALA A 115 -7.88 6.70 3.60
CA ALA A 115 -6.74 7.44 3.04
C ALA A 115 -6.88 8.97 3.19
N LEU A 116 -8.10 9.47 3.45
CA LEU A 116 -8.35 10.86 3.76
C LEU A 116 -7.76 11.31 5.12
N ALA A 117 -7.23 10.37 5.96
CA ALA A 117 -6.60 10.68 7.24
C ALA A 117 -5.51 11.76 7.13
N MET A 118 -4.64 11.64 6.13
CA MET A 118 -3.56 12.60 5.89
C MET A 118 -4.07 13.98 5.48
N ALA A 119 -5.10 14.01 4.62
CA ALA A 119 -5.73 15.24 4.20
C ALA A 119 -6.45 15.91 5.39
N MET A 120 -7.14 15.12 6.22
CA MET A 120 -7.79 15.61 7.44
C MET A 120 -6.78 16.16 8.43
N ALA A 121 -5.63 15.51 8.60
CA ALA A 121 -4.56 16.02 9.46
C ALA A 121 -4.05 17.40 9.01
N ARG A 122 -3.90 17.63 7.69
CA ARG A 122 -3.52 18.93 7.13
C ARG A 122 -4.58 20.02 7.32
N ASP A 123 -5.86 19.64 7.33
CA ASP A 123 -6.96 20.60 7.48
C ASP A 123 -7.12 21.08 8.92
N VAL A 124 -6.75 20.23 9.89
CA VAL A 124 -6.99 20.46 11.32
C VAL A 124 -5.78 21.00 12.05
N TYR A 125 -4.58 20.59 11.70
CA TYR A 125 -3.36 21.03 12.34
C TYR A 125 -2.68 22.16 11.57
N ASP A 126 -2.08 23.11 12.30
CA ASP A 126 -1.17 24.11 11.71
C ASP A 126 0.11 23.43 11.19
N ASP A 127 0.77 24.03 10.19
CA ASP A 127 1.89 23.43 9.46
C ASP A 127 3.05 22.96 10.37
N SER A 128 3.34 23.66 11.47
CA SER A 128 4.38 23.28 12.44
C SER A 128 3.97 22.06 13.25
N VAL A 129 2.73 22.01 13.74
CA VAL A 129 2.15 20.90 14.49
C VAL A 129 1.93 19.71 13.58
N PHE A 130 1.46 19.94 12.35
CA PHE A 130 1.28 18.89 11.36
C PHE A 130 2.58 18.12 11.09
N ARG A 131 3.69 18.81 10.86
CA ARG A 131 5.00 18.16 10.64
C ARG A 131 5.42 17.26 11.80
N GLN A 132 5.20 17.69 13.04
CA GLN A 132 5.50 16.88 14.23
C GLN A 132 4.56 15.67 14.35
N LYS A 133 3.27 15.84 14.06
CA LYS A 133 2.24 14.82 14.17
C LYS A 133 2.27 13.81 13.01
N LEU A 134 2.76 14.21 11.84
CA LEU A 134 2.90 13.38 10.66
C LEU A 134 3.71 12.11 10.94
N SER A 135 4.79 12.22 11.72
CA SER A 135 5.62 11.07 12.08
C SER A 135 4.83 9.98 12.80
N THR A 136 3.88 10.35 13.67
CA THR A 136 3.04 9.37 14.40
C THR A 136 2.09 8.63 13.45
N ILE A 137 1.51 9.33 12.46
CA ILE A 137 0.65 8.68 11.45
C ILE A 137 1.48 7.73 10.59
N VAL A 138 2.67 8.15 10.17
CA VAL A 138 3.58 7.31 9.38
C VAL A 138 4.01 6.08 10.15
N VAL A 139 4.36 6.21 11.42
CA VAL A 139 4.68 5.05 12.29
C VAL A 139 3.49 4.07 12.35
N ALA A 140 2.26 4.56 12.52
CA ALA A 140 1.08 3.70 12.52
C ALA A 140 0.90 2.91 11.20
N ILE A 141 1.17 3.55 10.05
CA ILE A 141 1.15 2.90 8.74
C ILE A 141 2.21 1.78 8.66
N TYR A 142 3.43 2.01 9.14
CA TYR A 142 4.48 1.00 9.13
C TYR A 142 4.32 -0.11 10.17
N VAL A 143 3.59 0.14 11.26
CA VAL A 143 3.25 -0.89 12.26
C VAL A 143 2.22 -1.88 11.71
N SER A 144 1.33 -1.44 10.83
CA SER A 144 0.28 -2.29 10.26
C SER A 144 0.82 -3.57 9.58
N PRO A 145 1.78 -3.52 8.64
CA PRO A 145 2.30 -4.73 8.00
C PRO A 145 3.08 -5.66 8.94
N ILE A 146 3.48 -5.17 10.12
CA ILE A 146 4.11 -6.00 11.16
C ILE A 146 3.04 -6.68 12.01
N ALA A 147 2.07 -5.90 12.51
CA ALA A 147 1.07 -6.38 13.45
C ALA A 147 -0.05 -7.20 12.79
N ALA A 148 -0.46 -6.82 11.56
CA ALA A 148 -1.61 -7.43 10.92
C ALA A 148 -1.43 -8.92 10.59
N PRO A 149 -0.32 -9.40 10.00
CA PRO A 149 -0.15 -10.84 9.76
C PRO A 149 -0.07 -11.66 11.06
N ILE A 150 0.57 -11.09 12.11
CA ILE A 150 0.68 -11.74 13.42
C ILE A 150 -0.72 -11.89 14.04
N ALA A 151 -1.51 -10.82 14.03
CA ALA A 151 -2.89 -10.85 14.50
C ALA A 151 -3.74 -11.81 13.65
N GLY A 152 -3.55 -11.80 12.33
CA GLY A 152 -4.23 -12.69 11.39
C GLY A 152 -3.93 -14.17 11.67
N ALA A 153 -2.67 -14.52 11.87
CA ALA A 153 -2.26 -15.89 12.19
C ALA A 153 -2.79 -16.36 13.57
N ALA A 154 -2.77 -15.47 14.57
CA ALA A 154 -3.32 -15.76 15.88
C ALA A 154 -4.84 -16.02 15.83
N VAL A 155 -5.58 -15.17 15.13
CA VAL A 155 -7.03 -15.33 14.95
C VAL A 155 -7.35 -16.59 14.13
N LEU A 156 -6.57 -16.87 13.08
CA LEU A 156 -6.69 -18.07 12.27
C LEU A 156 -6.56 -19.34 13.12
N ALA A 157 -5.54 -19.38 13.99
CA ALA A 157 -5.28 -20.54 14.86
C ALA A 157 -6.40 -20.78 15.88
N LEU A 158 -7.08 -19.72 16.34
CA LEU A 158 -8.13 -19.82 17.37
C LEU A 158 -9.52 -20.12 16.80
N ALA A 159 -9.87 -19.54 15.65
CA ALA A 159 -11.27 -19.53 15.20
C ALA A 159 -11.44 -19.59 13.66
N GLY A 160 -10.36 -19.82 12.93
CA GLY A 160 -10.38 -20.00 11.46
C GLY A 160 -10.43 -18.67 10.68
N TRP A 161 -10.34 -18.80 9.35
CA TRP A 161 -10.15 -17.65 8.44
C TRP A 161 -11.33 -16.66 8.41
N ARG A 162 -12.56 -17.12 8.63
CA ARG A 162 -13.74 -16.24 8.64
C ARG A 162 -13.70 -15.23 9.77
N THR A 163 -13.15 -15.62 10.91
CA THR A 163 -13.03 -14.74 12.09
C THR A 163 -12.05 -13.59 11.87
N ILE A 164 -11.10 -13.72 10.91
CA ILE A 164 -10.25 -12.60 10.49
C ILE A 164 -11.10 -11.45 9.97
N TYR A 165 -12.11 -11.74 9.15
CA TYR A 165 -13.00 -10.71 8.60
C TYR A 165 -13.96 -10.14 9.66
N VAL A 166 -14.37 -10.95 10.64
CA VAL A 166 -15.09 -10.44 11.83
C VAL A 166 -14.20 -9.48 12.62
N GLY A 167 -12.91 -9.82 12.80
CA GLY A 167 -11.93 -8.93 13.43
C GLY A 167 -11.77 -7.61 12.66
N LEU A 168 -11.69 -7.66 11.33
CA LEU A 168 -11.64 -6.46 10.50
C LEU A 168 -12.91 -5.61 10.61
N ALA A 169 -14.08 -6.24 10.65
CA ALA A 169 -15.36 -5.53 10.91
C ALA A 169 -15.37 -4.87 12.28
N THR A 170 -14.84 -5.54 13.31
CA THR A 170 -14.70 -4.99 14.67
C THR A 170 -13.76 -3.78 14.69
N LEU A 171 -12.59 -3.87 14.05
CA LEU A 171 -11.67 -2.73 13.92
C LEU A 171 -12.32 -1.57 13.16
N GLY A 172 -13.07 -1.85 12.11
CA GLY A 172 -13.85 -0.86 11.38
C GLY A 172 -14.92 -0.20 12.25
N MET A 173 -15.61 -0.96 13.11
CA MET A 173 -16.60 -0.44 14.06
C MET A 173 -15.95 0.46 15.10
N LEU A 174 -14.81 0.06 15.67
CA LEU A 174 -14.06 0.89 16.61
C LEU A 174 -13.65 2.21 15.96
N LEU A 175 -13.19 2.14 14.69
CA LEU A 175 -12.85 3.34 13.92
C LEU A 175 -14.08 4.20 13.66
N LEU A 176 -15.21 3.62 13.26
CA LEU A 176 -16.48 4.34 13.02
C LEU A 176 -16.89 5.15 14.25
N VAL A 177 -16.89 4.51 15.43
CA VAL A 177 -17.21 5.16 16.70
C VAL A 177 -16.19 6.26 17.01
N GLY A 178 -14.91 5.98 16.85
CA GLY A 178 -13.83 6.96 17.06
C GLY A 178 -13.97 8.19 16.16
N VAL A 179 -14.27 7.99 14.88
CA VAL A 179 -14.50 9.07 13.90
C VAL A 179 -15.78 9.85 14.23
N TRP A 180 -16.86 9.16 14.59
CA TRP A 180 -18.13 9.79 14.92
C TRP A 180 -17.99 10.71 16.13
N LEU A 181 -17.34 10.25 17.19
CA LEU A 181 -17.16 10.98 18.45
C LEU A 181 -16.01 11.98 18.41
N GLY A 182 -14.86 11.61 17.83
CA GLY A 182 -13.60 12.34 17.96
C GLY A 182 -13.21 13.18 16.77
N LEU A 183 -13.85 13.01 15.60
CA LEU A 183 -13.52 13.78 14.41
C LEU A 183 -14.50 14.94 14.24
N HIS A 184 -13.96 16.17 14.15
CA HIS A 184 -14.74 17.36 13.82
C HIS A 184 -14.39 17.80 12.40
N GLU A 185 -15.38 18.32 11.67
CA GLU A 185 -15.16 18.88 10.33
C GLU A 185 -14.24 20.09 10.41
N GLY A 186 -13.11 20.06 9.69
CA GLY A 186 -12.20 21.20 9.61
C GLY A 186 -12.83 22.37 8.87
N SER A 187 -12.58 23.60 9.32
CA SER A 187 -13.11 24.82 8.70
C SER A 187 -12.63 25.02 7.24
N LYS A 188 -11.51 24.40 6.85
CA LYS A 188 -10.93 24.46 5.50
C LYS A 188 -11.51 23.42 4.53
N SER A 189 -12.30 22.46 5.02
CA SER A 189 -12.69 21.24 4.29
C SER A 189 -13.84 21.42 3.29
N ARG A 190 -14.55 22.55 3.29
CA ARG A 190 -15.61 22.79 2.32
C ARG A 190 -15.23 23.89 1.36
N GLN A 191 -14.87 23.50 0.14
CA GLN A 191 -14.80 24.45 -0.98
C GLN A 191 -16.16 24.48 -1.71
N PRO A 192 -16.97 25.55 -1.55
CA PRO A 192 -18.22 25.68 -2.28
C PRO A 192 -17.90 25.90 -3.78
N GLY A 193 -18.02 24.86 -4.57
CA GLY A 193 -17.80 24.91 -6.02
C GLY A 193 -18.42 23.71 -6.73
N ARG A 194 -18.64 23.82 -8.04
CA ARG A 194 -19.03 22.66 -8.86
C ARG A 194 -17.86 21.67 -8.92
N LEU A 195 -18.12 20.37 -8.75
CA LEU A 195 -17.15 19.32 -9.06
C LEU A 195 -16.68 19.52 -10.51
N ARG A 196 -15.44 19.95 -10.69
CA ARG A 196 -14.87 20.15 -12.03
C ARG A 196 -14.22 18.84 -12.49
N ILE A 197 -15.04 17.82 -12.72
CA ILE A 197 -14.55 16.49 -13.16
C ILE A 197 -13.67 16.61 -14.41
N LEU A 198 -14.05 17.46 -15.36
CA LEU A 198 -13.25 17.72 -16.57
C LEU A 198 -11.89 18.35 -16.26
N ALA A 199 -11.81 19.26 -15.27
CA ALA A 199 -10.53 19.85 -14.85
C ALA A 199 -9.63 18.78 -14.20
N MET A 200 -10.19 17.90 -13.37
CA MET A 200 -9.46 16.79 -12.79
C MET A 200 -8.92 15.82 -13.84
N ILE A 201 -9.76 15.42 -14.80
CA ILE A 201 -9.32 14.55 -15.91
C ILE A 201 -8.18 15.23 -16.67
N LYS A 202 -8.29 16.54 -16.91
CA LYS A 202 -7.23 17.33 -17.55
C LYS A 202 -5.95 17.36 -16.72
N ASP A 203 -6.05 17.51 -15.40
CA ASP A 203 -4.89 17.53 -14.51
C ASP A 203 -4.21 16.14 -14.45
N TYR A 204 -4.96 15.04 -14.37
CA TYR A 204 -4.40 13.69 -14.54
C TYR A 204 -3.76 13.51 -15.92
N GLY A 205 -4.39 14.02 -16.98
CA GLY A 205 -3.84 14.04 -18.34
C GLY A 205 -2.49 14.77 -18.40
N ARG A 206 -2.38 15.96 -17.77
CA ARG A 206 -1.12 16.72 -17.69
C ARG A 206 -0.02 15.94 -16.95
N VAL A 207 -0.36 15.33 -15.81
CA VAL A 207 0.58 14.52 -15.02
C VAL A 207 1.11 13.34 -15.81
N LEU A 208 0.24 12.59 -16.49
CA LEU A 208 0.61 11.41 -17.27
C LEU A 208 1.32 11.75 -18.60
N SER A 209 1.06 12.95 -19.16
CA SER A 209 1.72 13.43 -20.37
C SER A 209 3.11 13.99 -20.09
N HIS A 210 3.42 14.39 -18.85
CA HIS A 210 4.74 14.92 -18.51
C HIS A 210 5.78 13.79 -18.42
N PRO A 211 6.83 13.76 -19.30
CA PRO A 211 7.70 12.59 -19.46
C PRO A 211 8.41 12.17 -18.15
N ALA A 212 9.01 13.12 -17.44
CA ALA A 212 9.72 12.83 -16.20
C ALA A 212 8.75 12.38 -15.08
N CYS A 213 7.59 13.05 -14.93
CA CYS A 213 6.57 12.67 -13.95
C CYS A 213 6.06 11.25 -14.22
N ARG A 214 5.72 10.93 -15.47
CA ARG A 214 5.31 9.58 -15.89
C ARG A 214 6.36 8.52 -15.54
N SER A 215 7.63 8.81 -15.77
CA SER A 215 8.72 7.87 -15.47
C SER A 215 8.87 7.63 -13.96
N TYR A 216 8.75 8.67 -13.12
CA TYR A 216 8.71 8.50 -11.66
C TYR A 216 7.48 7.71 -11.20
N LEU A 217 6.30 7.98 -11.76
CA LEU A 217 5.07 7.25 -11.45
C LEU A 217 5.17 5.77 -11.84
N LEU A 218 5.76 5.46 -13.00
CA LEU A 218 6.03 4.09 -13.41
C LEU A 218 7.04 3.40 -12.49
N ALA A 219 8.11 4.09 -12.07
CA ALA A 219 9.07 3.57 -11.11
C ALA A 219 8.40 3.25 -9.76
N SER A 220 7.54 4.14 -9.26
CA SER A 220 6.77 3.91 -8.04
C SER A 220 5.82 2.71 -8.17
N ALA A 221 5.04 2.67 -9.26
CA ALA A 221 4.08 1.61 -9.52
C ALA A 221 4.75 0.23 -9.62
N THR A 222 5.80 0.12 -10.41
CA THR A 222 6.50 -1.16 -10.61
C THR A 222 7.31 -1.57 -9.39
N SER A 223 7.88 -0.63 -8.63
CA SER A 223 8.51 -0.92 -7.33
C SER A 223 7.48 -1.55 -6.36
N PHE A 224 6.27 -0.98 -6.28
CA PHE A 224 5.20 -1.55 -5.47
C PHE A 224 4.66 -2.87 -6.05
N GLY A 225 4.74 -3.06 -7.37
CA GLY A 225 4.48 -4.34 -8.02
C GLY A 225 5.37 -5.47 -7.49
N ALA A 226 6.66 -5.20 -7.29
CA ALA A 226 7.58 -6.18 -6.68
C ALA A 226 7.16 -6.53 -5.24
N VAL A 227 6.68 -5.54 -4.46
CA VAL A 227 6.14 -5.77 -3.11
C VAL A 227 4.88 -6.63 -3.14
N GLY A 228 3.97 -6.38 -4.08
CA GLY A 228 2.74 -7.16 -4.24
C GLY A 228 3.01 -8.63 -4.61
N ALA A 229 3.95 -8.87 -5.52
CA ALA A 229 4.41 -10.22 -5.86
C ALA A 229 5.03 -10.93 -4.64
N TYR A 230 5.90 -10.23 -3.92
CA TYR A 230 6.51 -10.73 -2.68
C TYR A 230 5.45 -11.10 -1.65
N ALA A 231 4.52 -10.20 -1.33
CA ALA A 231 3.55 -10.42 -0.26
C ALA A 231 2.73 -11.70 -0.47
N THR A 232 2.15 -11.88 -1.66
CA THR A 232 1.34 -13.05 -1.97
C THR A 232 2.17 -14.29 -2.24
N GLY A 233 3.23 -14.15 -3.03
CA GLY A 233 4.06 -15.29 -3.43
C GLY A 233 4.85 -15.89 -2.27
N SER A 234 5.34 -15.06 -1.33
CA SER A 234 6.02 -15.56 -0.13
C SER A 234 5.06 -16.35 0.78
N ALA A 235 3.81 -15.88 0.93
CA ALA A 235 2.80 -16.59 1.70
C ALA A 235 2.51 -17.98 1.10
N LEU A 236 2.33 -18.04 -0.21
CA LEU A 236 2.10 -19.31 -0.93
C LEU A 236 3.29 -20.24 -0.82
N PHE A 237 4.50 -19.74 -0.98
CA PHE A 237 5.71 -20.56 -0.89
C PHE A 237 5.96 -21.05 0.54
N PHE A 238 6.07 -20.16 1.52
CA PHE A 238 6.46 -20.55 2.87
C PHE A 238 5.42 -21.44 3.53
N ILE A 239 4.12 -21.15 3.37
CA ILE A 239 3.08 -21.94 4.01
C ILE A 239 2.81 -23.22 3.22
N LYS A 240 2.60 -23.15 1.89
CA LYS A 240 2.12 -24.27 1.10
C LYS A 240 3.25 -25.14 0.57
N ALA A 241 4.35 -24.58 0.06
CA ALA A 241 5.45 -25.33 -0.52
C ALA A 241 6.49 -25.77 0.54
N ALA A 242 6.88 -24.85 1.43
CA ALA A 242 7.86 -25.13 2.49
C ALA A 242 7.24 -25.73 3.77
N GLY A 243 5.90 -25.81 3.88
CA GLY A 243 5.21 -26.42 5.02
C GLY A 243 5.34 -25.64 6.34
N MET A 244 5.62 -24.33 6.28
CA MET A 244 5.73 -23.52 7.48
C MET A 244 4.35 -23.20 8.05
N SER A 245 4.29 -23.05 9.37
CA SER A 245 3.05 -22.60 10.01
C SER A 245 2.73 -21.12 9.66
N PRO A 246 1.44 -20.74 9.68
CA PRO A 246 1.04 -19.34 9.50
C PRO A 246 1.73 -18.36 10.44
N ASN A 247 2.02 -18.79 11.68
CA ASN A 247 2.75 -18.00 12.67
C ASN A 247 4.22 -17.77 12.27
N GLN A 248 4.90 -18.78 11.78
CA GLN A 248 6.29 -18.66 11.31
C GLN A 248 6.36 -17.72 10.09
N PHE A 249 5.45 -17.87 9.13
CA PHE A 249 5.35 -16.94 8.00
C PHE A 249 5.12 -15.49 8.46
N SER A 250 4.21 -15.28 9.42
CA SER A 250 3.89 -13.95 9.93
C SER A 250 5.08 -13.27 10.60
N LEU A 251 5.95 -14.04 11.28
CA LEU A 251 7.21 -13.52 11.84
C LEU A 251 8.19 -13.11 10.74
N ILE A 252 8.33 -13.91 9.68
CA ILE A 252 9.18 -13.57 8.52
C ILE A 252 8.65 -12.29 7.84
N PHE A 253 7.33 -12.21 7.61
CA PHE A 253 6.70 -11.05 7.01
C PHE A 253 6.85 -9.79 7.88
N GLY A 254 6.71 -9.93 9.20
CA GLY A 254 6.97 -8.87 10.17
C GLY A 254 8.42 -8.39 10.14
N LEU A 255 9.39 -9.30 10.05
CA LEU A 255 10.82 -8.98 9.93
C LEU A 255 11.12 -8.18 8.65
N THR A 256 10.58 -8.61 7.51
CA THR A 256 10.77 -7.90 6.23
C THR A 256 10.07 -6.54 6.22
N SER A 257 8.91 -6.41 6.89
CA SER A 257 8.21 -5.14 7.06
C SER A 257 9.00 -4.18 7.96
N LEU A 258 9.60 -4.69 9.04
CA LEU A 258 10.49 -3.92 9.90
C LEU A 258 11.75 -3.45 9.14
N ALA A 259 12.30 -4.31 8.29
CA ALA A 259 13.41 -3.95 7.41
C ALA A 259 13.03 -2.82 6.45
N SER A 260 11.84 -2.87 5.85
CA SER A 260 11.32 -1.81 4.99
C SER A 260 11.20 -0.47 5.72
N ALA A 261 10.67 -0.48 6.95
CA ALA A 261 10.60 0.71 7.80
C ALA A 261 11.99 1.26 8.14
N ALA A 262 12.94 0.39 8.45
CA ALA A 262 14.33 0.77 8.74
C ALA A 262 15.01 1.39 7.50
N GLY A 263 14.74 0.87 6.30
CA GLY A 263 15.20 1.45 5.04
C GLY A 263 14.70 2.86 4.81
N ALA A 264 13.41 3.12 5.06
CA ALA A 264 12.81 4.45 4.95
C ALA A 264 13.42 5.45 5.95
N VAL A 265 13.72 4.99 7.18
CA VAL A 265 14.40 5.81 8.20
C VAL A 265 15.84 6.12 7.77
N LEU A 266 16.57 5.14 7.23
CA LEU A 266 17.92 5.36 6.74
C LEU A 266 17.94 6.37 5.60
N ASP A 267 17.06 6.23 4.58
CA ASP A 267 16.97 7.18 3.46
C ASP A 267 16.71 8.60 3.95
N SER A 268 15.80 8.78 4.90
CA SER A 268 15.52 10.10 5.49
C SER A 268 16.75 10.71 6.20
N ARG A 269 17.57 9.89 6.86
CA ARG A 269 18.81 10.35 7.49
C ARG A 269 19.88 10.71 6.46
N LEU A 270 20.03 9.90 5.40
CA LEU A 270 20.98 10.17 4.31
C LEU A 270 20.60 11.45 3.56
N ALA A 271 19.31 11.66 3.30
CA ALA A 271 18.80 12.89 2.73
C ALA A 271 19.10 14.13 3.62
N ALA A 272 18.94 14.00 4.95
CA ALA A 272 19.31 15.06 5.89
C ALA A 272 20.80 15.38 5.92
N GLN A 273 21.67 14.43 5.54
CA GLN A 273 23.11 14.61 5.37
C GLN A 273 23.50 15.18 3.99
N GLY A 274 22.53 15.49 3.13
CA GLY A 274 22.77 16.05 1.80
C GLY A 274 23.11 15.02 0.72
N ILE A 275 22.95 13.71 0.99
CA ILE A 275 23.14 12.68 -0.02
C ILE A 275 21.99 12.75 -1.01
N ALA A 276 22.33 12.88 -2.30
CA ALA A 276 21.32 13.01 -3.35
C ALA A 276 20.45 11.75 -3.46
N SER A 277 19.13 11.93 -3.47
CA SER A 277 18.13 10.87 -3.66
C SER A 277 18.41 9.97 -4.87
N LEU A 278 19.12 10.47 -5.89
CA LEU A 278 19.51 9.69 -7.04
C LEU A 278 20.32 8.43 -6.66
N TYR A 279 21.29 8.57 -5.75
CA TYR A 279 22.15 7.46 -5.35
C TYR A 279 21.44 6.48 -4.42
N THR A 280 20.63 6.98 -3.47
CA THR A 280 19.91 6.13 -2.53
C THR A 280 18.82 5.32 -3.22
N VAL A 281 18.06 5.95 -4.10
CA VAL A 281 16.98 5.29 -4.86
C VAL A 281 17.54 4.33 -5.91
N ALA A 282 18.51 4.77 -6.76
CA ALA A 282 19.08 3.90 -7.78
C ALA A 282 19.81 2.71 -7.16
N GLY A 283 20.59 2.93 -6.09
CA GLY A 283 21.26 1.87 -5.34
C GLY A 283 20.27 0.88 -4.72
N GLY A 284 19.21 1.39 -4.09
CA GLY A 284 18.16 0.56 -3.51
C GLY A 284 17.46 -0.30 -4.56
N LEU A 285 17.03 0.28 -5.69
CA LEU A 285 16.41 -0.47 -6.77
C LEU A 285 17.37 -1.49 -7.41
N ALA A 286 18.66 -1.16 -7.53
CA ALA A 286 19.67 -2.10 -8.03
C ALA A 286 19.84 -3.31 -7.10
N ILE A 287 19.80 -3.12 -5.78
CA ILE A 287 19.81 -4.23 -4.81
C ILE A 287 18.58 -5.12 -4.98
N VAL A 288 17.39 -4.56 -5.24
CA VAL A 288 16.19 -5.36 -5.48
C VAL A 288 16.30 -6.16 -6.77
N VAL A 289 16.84 -5.58 -7.86
CA VAL A 289 17.09 -6.30 -9.12
C VAL A 289 18.09 -7.43 -8.89
N LEU A 290 19.21 -7.15 -8.23
CA LEU A 290 20.24 -8.17 -7.95
C LEU A 290 19.69 -9.31 -7.08
N GLY A 291 18.98 -8.96 -5.98
CA GLY A 291 18.37 -9.95 -5.09
C GLY A 291 17.33 -10.81 -5.82
N SER A 292 16.50 -10.20 -6.65
CA SER A 292 15.50 -10.94 -7.45
C SER A 292 16.17 -11.85 -8.50
N THR A 293 17.27 -11.40 -9.10
CA THR A 293 18.07 -12.21 -10.05
C THR A 293 18.67 -13.43 -9.34
N ILE A 294 19.31 -13.21 -8.18
CA ILE A 294 19.89 -14.29 -7.36
C ILE A 294 18.81 -15.29 -6.96
N LEU A 295 17.67 -14.83 -6.43
CA LEU A 295 16.57 -15.70 -6.05
C LEU A 295 16.01 -16.49 -7.24
N THR A 296 15.89 -15.87 -8.41
CA THR A 296 15.43 -16.55 -9.62
C THR A 296 16.44 -17.64 -10.04
N ALA A 297 17.72 -17.33 -10.04
CA ALA A 297 18.77 -18.30 -10.37
C ALA A 297 18.81 -19.47 -9.37
N MET A 298 18.70 -19.18 -8.07
CA MET A 298 18.64 -20.21 -7.02
C MET A 298 17.40 -21.12 -7.18
N THR A 299 16.25 -20.52 -7.50
CA THR A 299 15.01 -21.26 -7.73
C THR A 299 15.11 -22.17 -8.94
N LEU A 300 15.70 -21.71 -10.05
CA LEU A 300 15.96 -22.52 -11.24
C LEU A 300 16.96 -23.64 -10.98
N ALA A 301 17.93 -23.41 -10.12
CA ALA A 301 18.90 -24.44 -9.68
C ALA A 301 18.29 -25.45 -8.69
N GLY A 302 17.04 -25.27 -8.26
CA GLY A 302 16.37 -26.14 -7.27
C GLY A 302 16.96 -26.01 -5.84
N TRP A 303 17.70 -24.92 -5.55
CA TRP A 303 18.36 -24.70 -4.28
C TRP A 303 17.86 -23.40 -3.62
N THR A 304 16.90 -23.52 -2.74
CA THR A 304 16.26 -22.37 -2.06
C THR A 304 16.26 -22.56 -0.54
N PRO A 305 17.41 -22.50 0.13
CA PRO A 305 17.47 -22.59 1.59
C PRO A 305 16.70 -21.45 2.23
N ILE A 306 15.84 -21.75 3.20
CA ILE A 306 14.92 -20.79 3.83
C ILE A 306 15.69 -19.58 4.39
N ALA A 307 16.82 -19.82 5.09
CA ALA A 307 17.61 -18.75 5.69
C ALA A 307 18.14 -17.76 4.64
N VAL A 308 18.67 -18.24 3.52
CA VAL A 308 19.20 -17.38 2.43
C VAL A 308 18.05 -16.64 1.74
N THR A 309 16.96 -17.32 1.47
CA THR A 309 15.75 -16.74 0.87
C THR A 309 15.20 -15.59 1.72
N VAL A 310 15.08 -15.82 3.03
CA VAL A 310 14.61 -14.78 3.98
C VAL A 310 15.60 -13.62 4.05
N SER A 311 16.92 -13.88 4.09
CA SER A 311 17.94 -12.81 4.13
C SER A 311 17.88 -11.93 2.87
N LEU A 312 17.69 -12.53 1.70
CA LEU A 312 17.50 -11.78 0.44
C LEU A 312 16.20 -10.96 0.46
N PHE A 313 15.09 -11.52 0.95
CA PHE A 313 13.85 -10.75 1.09
C PHE A 313 14.02 -9.58 2.06
N VAL A 314 14.71 -9.75 3.19
CA VAL A 314 15.01 -8.68 4.14
C VAL A 314 15.82 -7.57 3.46
N ALA A 315 16.88 -7.91 2.72
CA ALA A 315 17.70 -6.93 2.01
C ALA A 315 16.90 -6.17 0.92
N MET A 316 16.07 -6.88 0.17
CA MET A 316 15.25 -6.28 -0.88
C MET A 316 14.15 -5.38 -0.30
N THR A 317 13.44 -5.81 0.74
CA THR A 317 12.38 -4.99 1.35
C THR A 317 12.94 -3.77 2.07
N PHE A 318 14.11 -3.88 2.72
CA PHE A 318 14.87 -2.75 3.24
C PHE A 318 15.14 -1.71 2.15
N SER A 319 15.62 -2.16 1.00
CA SER A 319 15.98 -1.28 -0.13
C SER A 319 14.75 -0.62 -0.78
N VAL A 320 13.64 -1.35 -0.91
CA VAL A 320 12.37 -0.77 -1.42
C VAL A 320 11.84 0.29 -0.46
N GLY A 321 11.89 0.03 0.85
CA GLY A 321 11.46 0.99 1.88
C GLY A 321 12.22 2.31 1.78
N GLY A 322 13.53 2.26 1.55
CA GLY A 322 14.36 3.44 1.33
C GLY A 322 14.12 4.15 0.01
N ALA A 323 13.80 3.42 -1.07
CA ALA A 323 13.61 4.03 -2.38
C ALA A 323 12.26 4.78 -2.53
N GLY A 324 11.21 4.32 -1.85
CA GLY A 324 9.85 4.82 -2.01
C GLY A 324 9.69 6.34 -1.81
N PRO A 325 10.13 6.90 -0.68
CA PRO A 325 10.05 8.34 -0.41
C PRO A 325 10.75 9.19 -1.47
N GLY A 326 11.96 8.79 -1.89
CA GLY A 326 12.75 9.51 -2.90
C GLY A 326 12.09 9.53 -4.28
N ILE A 327 11.47 8.41 -4.71
CA ILE A 327 10.72 8.33 -5.97
C ILE A 327 9.51 9.27 -5.92
N MET A 328 8.76 9.26 -4.80
CA MET A 328 7.56 10.09 -4.65
C MET A 328 7.90 11.58 -4.61
N GLN A 329 8.94 11.96 -3.87
CA GLN A 329 9.43 13.34 -3.82
C GLN A 329 9.87 13.81 -5.21
N GLY A 330 10.63 12.99 -5.94
CA GLY A 330 11.08 13.29 -7.30
C GLY A 330 9.92 13.53 -8.26
N SER A 331 8.84 12.75 -8.15
CA SER A 331 7.64 12.94 -8.97
C SER A 331 6.92 14.27 -8.67
N MET A 332 6.79 14.63 -7.40
CA MET A 332 6.11 15.87 -6.97
C MET A 332 6.89 17.14 -7.36
N GLN A 333 8.22 17.06 -7.43
CA GLN A 333 9.06 18.19 -7.83
C GLN A 333 8.90 18.57 -9.32
N GLN A 334 8.38 17.65 -10.16
CA GLN A 334 8.19 17.91 -11.60
C GLN A 334 7.04 18.89 -11.88
N LEU A 335 5.96 18.82 -11.11
CA LEU A 335 4.76 19.66 -11.24
C LEU A 335 4.25 20.00 -9.83
N PRO A 336 4.89 20.92 -9.11
CA PRO A 336 4.57 21.22 -7.71
C PRO A 336 3.12 21.66 -7.50
N GLU A 337 2.54 22.36 -8.49
CA GLU A 337 1.15 22.81 -8.47
C GLU A 337 0.12 21.65 -8.53
N LEU A 338 0.54 20.46 -9.00
CA LEU A 338 -0.29 19.26 -9.13
C LEU A 338 0.13 18.14 -8.16
N SER A 339 0.87 18.47 -7.08
CA SER A 339 1.42 17.48 -6.15
C SER A 339 0.36 16.55 -5.55
N GLY A 340 -0.85 17.04 -5.27
CA GLY A 340 -1.99 16.23 -4.81
C GLY A 340 -2.46 15.23 -5.87
N THR A 341 -2.57 15.67 -7.13
CA THR A 341 -2.95 14.82 -8.27
C THR A 341 -1.88 13.75 -8.53
N ILE A 342 -0.59 14.12 -8.44
CA ILE A 342 0.54 13.20 -8.59
C ILE A 342 0.51 12.12 -7.50
N SER A 343 0.27 12.52 -6.24
CA SER A 343 0.18 11.59 -5.11
C SER A 343 -0.97 10.59 -5.30
N ALA A 344 -2.14 11.07 -5.71
CA ALA A 344 -3.31 10.23 -5.96
C ALA A 344 -3.07 9.26 -7.14
N ALA A 345 -2.51 9.76 -8.25
CA ALA A 345 -2.17 8.94 -9.41
C ALA A 345 -1.10 7.88 -9.06
N GLY A 346 -0.05 8.29 -8.33
CA GLY A 346 1.03 7.41 -7.90
C GLY A 346 0.53 6.28 -7.01
N ASN A 347 -0.30 6.60 -6.01
CA ASN A 347 -0.89 5.58 -5.14
C ASN A 347 -1.82 4.64 -5.90
N CYS A 348 -2.66 5.16 -6.80
CA CYS A 348 -3.52 4.33 -7.64
C CYS A 348 -2.71 3.36 -8.51
N LEU A 349 -1.72 3.87 -9.26
CA LEU A 349 -0.87 3.05 -10.12
C LEU A 349 -0.07 2.01 -9.30
N ALA A 350 0.44 2.39 -8.12
CA ALA A 350 1.16 1.49 -7.23
C ALA A 350 0.26 0.33 -6.77
N MET A 351 -0.96 0.63 -6.30
CA MET A 351 -1.90 -0.39 -5.83
C MET A 351 -2.39 -1.31 -6.95
N VAL A 352 -2.64 -0.75 -8.15
CA VAL A 352 -3.03 -1.53 -9.33
C VAL A 352 -1.89 -2.45 -9.77
N MET A 353 -0.65 -1.96 -9.84
CA MET A 353 0.50 -2.78 -10.18
C MET A 353 0.80 -3.84 -9.10
N GLY A 354 0.66 -3.48 -7.81
CA GLY A 354 0.75 -4.44 -6.71
C GLY A 354 -0.28 -5.54 -6.82
N SER A 355 -1.53 -5.19 -7.12
CA SER A 355 -2.63 -6.13 -7.37
C SER A 355 -2.36 -7.05 -8.55
N LEU A 356 -1.95 -6.50 -9.71
CA LEU A 356 -1.64 -7.27 -10.91
C LEU A 356 -0.47 -8.24 -10.67
N SER A 357 0.60 -7.75 -10.07
CA SER A 357 1.80 -8.55 -9.79
C SER A 357 1.52 -9.65 -8.75
N SER A 358 0.75 -9.34 -7.71
CA SER A 358 0.24 -10.31 -6.73
C SER A 358 -0.59 -11.40 -7.40
N GLY A 359 -1.52 -11.02 -8.27
CA GLY A 359 -2.36 -11.94 -9.04
C GLY A 359 -1.54 -12.82 -9.97
N LEU A 360 -0.60 -12.24 -10.73
CA LEU A 360 0.28 -13.00 -11.63
C LEU A 360 1.18 -13.98 -10.87
N ALA A 361 1.79 -13.55 -9.76
CA ALA A 361 2.60 -14.44 -8.92
C ALA A 361 1.81 -15.66 -8.44
N ALA A 362 0.53 -15.47 -8.12
CA ALA A 362 -0.33 -16.55 -7.68
C ALA A 362 -0.85 -17.43 -8.82
N ILE A 363 -1.22 -16.85 -9.98
CA ILE A 363 -1.70 -17.59 -11.16
C ILE A 363 -0.65 -18.59 -11.64
N PHE A 364 0.60 -18.16 -11.69
CA PHE A 364 1.71 -18.97 -12.17
C PHE A 364 2.42 -19.77 -11.05
N PHE A 365 1.87 -19.78 -9.84
CA PHE A 365 2.43 -20.57 -8.74
C PHE A 365 2.22 -22.07 -8.99
N ASP A 366 3.32 -22.82 -9.09
CA ASP A 366 3.35 -24.26 -9.39
C ASP A 366 3.08 -25.17 -8.17
N GLY A 367 2.86 -24.56 -6.99
CA GLY A 367 2.67 -25.26 -5.72
C GLY A 367 3.97 -25.72 -5.04
N ARG A 368 5.14 -25.48 -5.63
CA ARG A 368 6.44 -26.01 -5.17
C ARG A 368 7.56 -24.97 -5.09
N THR A 369 7.63 -24.06 -6.05
CA THR A 369 8.78 -23.18 -6.20
C THR A 369 8.41 -21.69 -6.05
N LEU A 370 9.43 -20.85 -5.85
CA LEU A 370 9.29 -19.39 -5.84
C LEU A 370 9.33 -18.77 -7.25
N LEU A 371 9.40 -19.57 -8.32
CA LEU A 371 9.73 -19.07 -9.65
C LEU A 371 8.82 -17.93 -10.13
N SER A 372 7.50 -18.12 -10.01
CA SER A 372 6.53 -17.09 -10.42
C SER A 372 6.72 -15.78 -9.66
N THR A 373 7.00 -15.87 -8.37
CA THR A 373 7.22 -14.73 -7.48
C THR A 373 8.51 -13.99 -7.84
N THR A 374 9.61 -14.72 -7.97
CA THR A 374 10.94 -14.12 -8.23
C THR A 374 11.02 -13.50 -9.62
N VAL A 375 10.42 -14.13 -10.64
CA VAL A 375 10.31 -13.58 -11.99
C VAL A 375 9.45 -12.31 -12.00
N ALA A 376 8.29 -12.30 -11.33
CA ALA A 376 7.45 -11.11 -11.23
C ALA A 376 8.20 -9.96 -10.52
N MET A 377 8.92 -10.26 -9.42
CA MET A 377 9.75 -9.28 -8.72
C MET A 377 10.88 -8.76 -9.61
N LEU A 378 11.57 -9.63 -10.35
CA LEU A 378 12.66 -9.26 -11.26
C LEU A 378 12.17 -8.34 -12.37
N LEU A 379 11.07 -8.67 -13.03
CA LEU A 379 10.49 -7.84 -14.08
C LEU A 379 10.06 -6.47 -13.53
N CYS A 380 9.35 -6.46 -12.42
CA CYS A 380 8.88 -5.22 -11.79
C CYS A 380 10.05 -4.35 -11.31
N SER A 381 11.06 -4.91 -10.65
CA SER A 381 12.21 -4.15 -10.14
C SER A 381 13.10 -3.62 -11.25
N THR A 382 13.28 -4.39 -12.33
CA THR A 382 14.04 -3.95 -13.51
C THR A 382 13.33 -2.78 -14.20
N LEU A 383 12.00 -2.86 -14.38
CA LEU A 383 11.22 -1.76 -14.92
C LEU A 383 11.24 -0.54 -14.00
N ALA A 384 11.23 -0.73 -12.68
CA ALA A 384 11.34 0.36 -11.71
C ALA A 384 12.68 1.09 -11.85
N LEU A 385 13.79 0.36 -11.90
CA LEU A 385 15.14 0.93 -12.05
C LEU A 385 15.27 1.67 -13.39
N LEU A 386 14.86 1.06 -14.48
CA LEU A 386 14.95 1.68 -15.82
C LEU A 386 14.10 2.95 -15.90
N SER A 387 12.87 2.91 -15.39
CA SER A 387 11.96 4.06 -15.35
C SER A 387 12.52 5.20 -14.49
N PHE A 388 13.09 4.88 -13.33
CA PHE A 388 13.73 5.85 -12.45
C PHE A 388 14.95 6.51 -13.12
N LEU A 389 15.83 5.72 -13.73
CA LEU A 389 17.01 6.26 -14.45
C LEU A 389 16.61 7.11 -15.65
N ALA A 390 15.54 6.76 -16.36
CA ALA A 390 15.00 7.58 -17.45
C ALA A 390 14.47 8.94 -16.93
N ALA A 391 13.80 8.94 -15.78
CA ALA A 391 13.34 10.17 -15.13
C ALA A 391 14.52 11.07 -14.74
N ALA A 392 15.54 10.49 -14.10
CA ALA A 392 16.72 11.22 -13.64
C ALA A 392 17.52 11.87 -14.79
N ARG A 393 17.65 11.18 -15.94
CA ARG A 393 18.29 11.74 -17.14
C ARG A 393 17.50 12.90 -17.76
N GLY A 394 16.17 12.87 -17.65
CA GLY A 394 15.30 13.94 -18.15
C GLY A 394 15.44 15.25 -17.38
N THR A 395 15.78 15.18 -16.08
CA THR A 395 15.93 16.35 -15.20
C THR A 395 17.30 17.03 -15.31
N THR A 396 18.31 16.37 -15.89
CA THR A 396 19.66 16.91 -16.06
C THR A 396 19.83 17.76 -17.35
N LYS A 397 18.83 17.80 -18.24
CA LYS A 397 18.88 18.72 -19.39
C LYS A 397 18.44 20.10 -18.93
N PRO A 398 19.31 21.15 -18.97
CA PRO A 398 18.89 22.50 -18.71
C PRO A 398 17.80 22.87 -19.71
N CYS A 399 16.69 23.44 -19.23
CA CYS A 399 15.72 24.10 -20.10
C CYS A 399 16.47 25.15 -20.92
N SER A 400 16.66 24.92 -22.23
CA SER A 400 17.07 25.96 -23.14
C SER A 400 15.93 26.97 -23.15
N VAL A 401 16.15 28.10 -22.48
CA VAL A 401 15.30 29.28 -22.61
C VAL A 401 15.30 29.65 -24.10
N PRO A 402 14.17 29.69 -24.78
CA PRO A 402 14.14 30.25 -26.13
C PRO A 402 14.43 31.76 -26.00
N SER A 403 15.50 32.19 -26.67
CA SER A 403 15.93 33.55 -26.85
C SER A 403 14.88 34.41 -27.58
#